data_51f5f92b002b23f4314d9ca76f3e6d59
#
_entry.id   51f5f92b002b23f4314d9ca76f3e6d59
#
_cell.length_a   1.000
_cell.length_b   1.000
_cell.length_c   1.000
_cell.angle_alpha   90.00
_cell.angle_beta   90.00
_cell.angle_gamma   90.00
#
_symmetry.space_group_name_H-M   'P 1'
#
loop_
_entity.id
_entity.type
_entity.pdbx_description
1 polymer ?
#
loop_
_entity_poly.entity_id
_entity_poly.type
_entity_poly.pdbx_seq_one_letter_code
_entity_poly.pdbx_strand_id
1 'polypeptide(L)'
;NPQCVEALARSLDVYLPGQKVVFLLGVLADKDYETMLARLLPYGKEFICLTPDSPRALGADELCAYLRAKGAPAVSCDTAAEGVRRALEESGGETPVVACGSLYLMGEIREAVKSGR
;
A
#
# COMPACT_ATOMS: atom_id res chain seq x y z
N ASN A 1 -6.89 9.67 3.77
CA ASN A 1 -8.23 10.03 4.26
C ASN A 1 -8.77 8.93 5.17
N PRO A 2 -9.01 9.24 6.44
CA PRO A 2 -9.49 8.23 7.40
C PRO A 2 -10.80 7.56 7.01
N GLN A 3 -11.72 8.29 6.37
CA GLN A 3 -12.99 7.72 5.92
C GLN A 3 -12.78 6.69 4.81
N CYS A 4 -11.84 6.95 3.89
CA CYS A 4 -11.54 6.03 2.81
C CYS A 4 -10.91 4.74 3.35
N VAL A 5 -10.03 4.86 4.33
CA VAL A 5 -9.39 3.71 4.95
C VAL A 5 -10.43 2.87 5.72
N GLU A 6 -11.34 3.52 6.44
CA GLU A 6 -12.40 2.80 7.16
C GLU A 6 -13.33 2.07 6.19
N ALA A 7 -13.70 2.71 5.09
CA ALA A 7 -14.52 2.08 4.06
C ALA A 7 -13.80 0.89 3.43
N LEU A 8 -12.49 1.02 3.18
CA LEU A 8 -11.67 -0.06 2.64
C LEU A 8 -11.65 -1.26 3.60
N ALA A 9 -11.39 -1.00 4.88
CA ALA A 9 -11.33 -2.08 5.87
C ALA A 9 -12.65 -2.82 5.96
N ARG A 10 -13.77 -2.10 5.95
CA ARG A 10 -15.10 -2.73 5.95
C ARG A 10 -15.33 -3.56 4.70
N SER A 11 -14.88 -3.06 3.54
CA SER A 11 -15.01 -3.81 2.29
C SER A 11 -14.21 -5.11 2.34
N LEU A 12 -13.01 -5.05 2.91
CA LEU A 12 -12.19 -6.25 3.06
C LEU A 12 -12.87 -7.29 3.95
N ASP A 13 -13.50 -6.84 5.04
CA ASP A 13 -14.24 -7.75 5.93
C ASP A 13 -15.42 -8.41 5.24
N VAL A 14 -16.11 -7.67 4.35
CA VAL A 14 -17.32 -8.16 3.68
C VAL A 14 -16.96 -9.07 2.51
N TYR A 15 -16.03 -8.64 1.64
CA TYR A 15 -15.75 -9.34 0.38
C TYR A 15 -14.62 -10.36 0.48
N LEU A 16 -13.70 -10.18 1.44
CA LEU A 16 -12.54 -11.06 1.62
C LEU A 16 -12.39 -11.43 3.11
N PRO A 17 -13.44 -12.00 3.72
CA PRO A 17 -13.40 -12.29 5.17
C PRO A 17 -12.27 -13.27 5.50
N GLY A 18 -11.45 -12.90 6.48
CA GLY A 18 -10.34 -13.73 6.93
C GLY A 18 -9.15 -13.81 5.99
N GLN A 19 -9.21 -13.15 4.84
CA GLN A 19 -8.09 -13.12 3.91
C GLN A 19 -7.22 -11.90 4.12
N LYS A 20 -5.92 -12.08 3.89
CA LYS A 20 -4.98 -10.95 3.87
C LYS A 20 -4.69 -10.58 2.42
N VAL A 21 -4.26 -9.34 2.22
CA VAL A 21 -3.99 -8.80 0.88
C VAL A 21 -2.56 -8.26 0.81
N VAL A 22 -2.06 -8.07 -0.40
CA VAL A 22 -0.80 -7.38 -0.64
C VAL A 22 -1.13 -5.91 -0.87
N PHE A 23 -0.61 -5.03 -0.02
CA PHE A 23 -0.82 -3.59 -0.17
C PHE A 23 0.31 -2.95 -0.97
N LEU A 24 -0.08 -2.13 -1.94
CA LEU A 24 0.81 -1.14 -2.57
C LEU A 24 0.45 0.19 -1.95
N LEU A 25 1.38 0.84 -1.27
CA LEU A 25 1.02 2.00 -0.52
C LEU A 25 2.10 3.09 -0.50
N GLY A 26 1.63 4.33 -0.51
CA GLY A 26 2.47 5.51 -0.34
C GLY A 26 1.64 6.61 0.26
N VAL A 27 2.22 7.38 1.15
CA VAL A 27 1.50 8.37 1.93
C VAL A 27 2.21 9.71 1.92
N LEU A 28 1.47 10.76 2.29
CA LEU A 28 2.04 12.08 2.48
C LEU A 28 2.45 12.23 3.95
N ALA A 29 3.61 12.84 4.19
CA ALA A 29 4.17 12.96 5.52
C ALA A 29 3.33 13.83 6.46
N ASP A 30 2.56 14.77 5.89
CA ASP A 30 1.73 15.70 6.67
C ASP A 30 0.30 15.20 6.91
N LYS A 31 0.00 13.95 6.57
CA LYS A 31 -1.27 13.33 6.87
C LYS A 31 -1.12 12.40 8.07
N ASP A 32 -2.24 12.07 8.69
CA ASP A 32 -2.24 11.13 9.82
C ASP A 32 -2.15 9.70 9.30
N TYR A 33 -0.98 9.38 8.73
CA TYR A 33 -0.76 8.05 8.17
C TYR A 33 -0.67 6.97 9.24
N GLU A 34 -0.29 7.33 10.44
CA GLU A 34 -0.14 6.37 11.54
C GLU A 34 -1.49 5.75 11.91
N THR A 35 -2.52 6.57 12.07
CA THR A 35 -3.87 6.08 12.35
C THR A 35 -4.40 5.24 11.20
N MET A 36 -4.18 5.70 9.97
CA MET A 36 -4.62 4.97 8.77
C MET A 36 -3.96 3.60 8.68
N LEU A 37 -2.65 3.54 8.88
CA LEU A 37 -1.91 2.29 8.79
C LEU A 37 -2.30 1.33 9.91
N ALA A 38 -2.52 1.84 11.12
CA ALA A 38 -2.96 1.00 12.23
C ALA A 38 -4.24 0.25 11.89
N ARG A 39 -5.15 0.91 11.15
CA ARG A 39 -6.41 0.28 10.73
C ARG A 39 -6.20 -0.81 9.68
N LEU A 40 -5.16 -0.69 8.85
CA LEU A 40 -4.88 -1.63 7.76
C LEU A 40 -3.94 -2.78 8.15
N LEU A 41 -3.18 -2.63 9.23
CA LEU A 41 -2.19 -3.63 9.62
C LEU A 41 -2.74 -5.07 9.66
N PRO A 42 -3.94 -5.32 10.23
CA PRO A 42 -4.42 -6.70 10.33
C PRO A 42 -4.73 -7.35 8.99
N TYR A 43 -4.89 -6.56 7.94
CA TYR A 43 -5.31 -7.06 6.62
C TYR A 43 -4.13 -7.33 5.68
N GLY A 44 -2.92 -6.95 6.05
CA GLY A 44 -1.77 -7.03 5.16
C GLY A 44 -0.98 -8.31 5.27
N LYS A 45 -0.88 -9.03 4.16
CA LYS A 45 0.08 -10.11 4.01
C LYS A 45 1.48 -9.53 3.79
N GLU A 46 1.53 -8.44 3.02
CA GLU A 46 2.76 -7.73 2.69
C GLU A 46 2.41 -6.29 2.40
N PHE A 47 3.28 -5.37 2.80
CA PHE A 47 3.15 -3.94 2.53
C PHE A 47 4.29 -3.50 1.64
N ILE A 48 3.98 -3.11 0.41
CA ILE A 48 4.98 -2.64 -0.54
C ILE A 48 4.91 -1.12 -0.56
N CYS A 49 5.97 -0.50 -0.06
CA CYS A 49 6.03 0.94 0.19
C CYS A 49 6.64 1.68 -0.99
N LEU A 50 5.96 2.73 -1.42
CA LEU A 50 6.38 3.59 -2.52
C LEU A 50 6.40 5.03 -2.05
N THR A 51 7.17 5.87 -2.75
CA THR A 51 7.21 7.30 -2.49
C THR A 51 6.35 7.99 -3.54
N PRO A 52 5.22 8.61 -3.16
CA PRO A 52 4.41 9.35 -4.14
C PRO A 52 5.19 10.50 -4.76
N ASP A 53 4.87 10.84 -6.01
CA ASP A 53 5.51 11.97 -6.69
C ASP A 53 4.91 13.28 -6.19
N SER A 54 5.34 13.69 -5.01
CA SER A 54 4.88 14.90 -4.34
C SER A 54 5.97 15.38 -3.38
N PRO A 55 6.19 16.69 -3.27
CA PRO A 55 7.15 17.21 -2.28
C PRO A 55 6.71 16.95 -0.83
N ARG A 56 5.44 16.58 -0.63
CA ARG A 56 4.90 16.26 0.69
C ARG A 56 5.00 14.77 1.03
N ALA A 57 5.60 13.97 0.15
CA ALA A 57 5.64 12.51 0.32
C ALA A 57 6.47 12.10 1.53
N LEU A 58 6.00 11.07 2.23
CA LEU A 58 6.85 10.33 3.15
C LEU A 58 7.67 9.35 2.32
N GLY A 59 8.97 9.26 2.55
CA GLY A 59 9.82 8.35 1.80
C GLY A 59 9.45 6.89 2.03
N ALA A 60 9.55 6.09 0.98
CA ALA A 60 9.22 4.66 1.06
C ALA A 60 10.02 3.95 2.14
N ASP A 61 11.30 4.30 2.31
CA ASP A 61 12.15 3.67 3.33
C ASP A 61 11.68 3.99 4.74
N GLU A 62 11.26 5.23 4.98
CA GLU A 62 10.71 5.63 6.28
C GLU A 62 9.39 4.92 6.57
N LEU A 63 8.53 4.83 5.56
CA LEU A 63 7.25 4.14 5.67
C LEU A 63 7.48 2.67 5.98
N CYS A 64 8.40 2.05 5.26
CA CYS A 64 8.77 0.65 5.45
C CYS A 64 9.29 0.41 6.88
N ALA A 65 10.17 1.28 7.36
CA ALA A 65 10.73 1.18 8.71
C ALA A 65 9.63 1.30 9.77
N TYR A 66 8.69 2.22 9.56
CA TYR A 66 7.56 2.39 10.48
C TYR A 66 6.71 1.12 10.57
N LEU A 67 6.38 0.54 9.42
CA LEU A 67 5.58 -0.68 9.37
C LEU A 67 6.30 -1.87 10.00
N ARG A 68 7.59 -2.02 9.72
CA ARG A 68 8.39 -3.09 10.30
C ARG A 68 8.48 -2.96 11.82
N ALA A 69 8.58 -1.73 12.32
CA ALA A 69 8.59 -1.48 13.76
C ALA A 69 7.28 -1.91 14.42
N LYS A 70 6.19 -1.96 13.66
CA LYS A 70 4.89 -2.45 14.13
C LYS A 70 4.72 -3.95 13.91
N GLY A 71 5.75 -4.64 13.44
CA GLY A 71 5.71 -6.08 13.23
C GLY A 71 5.12 -6.50 11.89
N ALA A 72 4.90 -5.57 10.95
CA ALA A 72 4.31 -5.89 9.67
C ALA A 72 5.38 -6.23 8.64
N PRO A 73 5.15 -7.24 7.78
CA PRO A 73 6.06 -7.51 6.66
C PRO A 73 5.98 -6.37 5.66
N ALA A 74 7.10 -5.69 5.42
CA ALA A 74 7.13 -4.54 4.54
C ALA A 74 8.43 -4.47 3.76
N VAL A 75 8.35 -3.99 2.53
CA VAL A 75 9.51 -3.71 1.68
C VAL A 75 9.33 -2.36 1.03
N SER A 76 10.42 -1.71 0.66
CA SER A 76 10.36 -0.46 -0.09
C SER A 76 10.83 -0.70 -1.53
N CYS A 77 10.21 0.01 -2.46
CA CYS A 77 10.59 -0.02 -3.87
C CYS A 77 10.82 1.41 -4.36
N ASP A 78 11.74 1.57 -5.32
CA ASP A 78 12.13 2.89 -5.81
C ASP A 78 11.11 3.49 -6.78
N THR A 79 10.42 2.64 -7.53
CA THR A 79 9.47 3.10 -8.56
C THR A 79 8.15 2.35 -8.44
N ALA A 80 7.10 2.97 -8.97
CA ALA A 80 5.78 2.33 -9.02
C ALA A 80 5.82 1.05 -9.86
N ALA A 81 6.58 1.04 -10.95
CA ALA A 81 6.71 -0.14 -11.80
C ALA A 81 7.31 -1.32 -11.03
N GLU A 82 8.36 -1.06 -10.26
CA GLU A 82 8.99 -2.07 -9.41
C GLU A 82 8.02 -2.56 -8.34
N GLY A 83 7.29 -1.64 -7.72
CA GLY A 83 6.29 -1.99 -6.71
C GLY A 83 5.18 -2.87 -7.25
N VAL A 84 4.67 -2.54 -8.44
CA VAL A 84 3.63 -3.36 -9.09
C VAL A 84 4.16 -4.76 -9.39
N ARG A 85 5.36 -4.85 -9.94
CA ARG A 85 5.98 -6.16 -10.24
C ARG A 85 6.13 -6.99 -8.96
N ARG A 86 6.64 -6.36 -7.89
CA ARG A 86 6.81 -7.04 -6.61
C ARG A 86 5.47 -7.51 -6.04
N ALA A 87 4.43 -6.66 -6.15
CA ALA A 87 3.10 -7.01 -5.66
C ALA A 87 2.53 -8.20 -6.39
N LEU A 88 2.69 -8.25 -7.70
CA LEU A 88 2.21 -9.37 -8.50
C LEU A 88 2.94 -10.67 -8.16
N GLU A 89 4.23 -10.59 -7.90
CA GLU A 89 5.01 -11.75 -7.46
C GLU A 89 4.52 -12.26 -6.11
N GLU A 90 4.34 -11.36 -5.14
CA GLU A 90 3.88 -11.73 -3.81
C GLU A 90 2.44 -12.24 -3.81
N SER A 91 1.63 -11.74 -4.74
CA SER A 91 0.25 -12.18 -4.93
C SER A 91 0.18 -13.63 -5.43
N GLY A 92 1.10 -14.02 -6.31
CA GLY A 92 1.10 -15.34 -6.89
C GLY A 92 -0.18 -15.68 -7.66
N GLY A 93 -0.94 -14.68 -8.04
CA GLY A 93 -2.21 -14.87 -8.74
C GLY A 93 -3.36 -15.25 -7.82
N GLU A 94 -3.14 -15.40 -6.52
CA GLU A 94 -4.15 -15.86 -5.57
C GLU A 94 -4.55 -14.79 -4.56
N THR A 95 -3.57 -14.00 -4.09
CA THR A 95 -3.80 -12.97 -3.08
C THR A 95 -4.12 -11.65 -3.77
N PRO A 96 -5.22 -10.99 -3.42
CA PRO A 96 -5.54 -9.68 -4.02
C PRO A 96 -4.47 -8.65 -3.72
N VAL A 97 -4.25 -7.75 -4.68
CA VAL A 97 -3.37 -6.59 -4.51
C VAL A 97 -4.25 -5.36 -4.38
N VAL A 98 -4.03 -4.60 -3.32
CA VAL A 98 -4.82 -3.40 -3.02
C VAL A 98 -3.88 -2.19 -2.98
N ALA A 99 -4.13 -1.23 -3.86
CA ALA A 99 -3.38 0.02 -3.88
C ALA A 99 -4.13 1.06 -3.06
N CYS A 100 -3.43 1.74 -2.16
CA CYS A 100 -4.05 2.80 -1.37
C CYS A 100 -3.02 3.86 -0.96
N GLY A 101 -3.53 5.02 -0.54
CA GLY A 101 -2.70 6.13 -0.11
C GLY A 101 -2.97 7.38 -0.93
N SER A 102 -1.90 8.05 -1.33
CA SER A 102 -1.96 9.32 -2.04
C SER A 102 -2.54 9.18 -3.45
N LEU A 103 -3.34 10.17 -3.88
CA LEU A 103 -3.82 10.23 -5.27
C LEU A 103 -2.68 10.32 -6.28
N TYR A 104 -1.57 10.94 -5.90
CA TYR A 104 -0.38 11.01 -6.76
C TYR A 104 0.12 9.60 -7.07
N LEU A 105 0.14 8.74 -6.05
CA LEU A 105 0.59 7.37 -6.20
C LEU A 105 -0.36 6.55 -7.08
N MET A 106 -1.67 6.79 -6.96
CA MET A 106 -2.65 6.03 -7.74
C MET A 106 -2.44 6.20 -9.24
N GLY A 107 -2.13 7.41 -9.67
CA GLY A 107 -1.82 7.67 -11.08
C GLY A 107 -0.59 6.94 -11.56
N GLU A 108 0.47 6.95 -10.75
CA GLU A 108 1.72 6.26 -11.07
C GLU A 108 1.53 4.74 -11.16
N ILE A 109 0.77 4.17 -10.24
CA ILE A 109 0.48 2.74 -10.24
C ILE A 109 -0.34 2.35 -11.47
N ARG A 110 -1.32 3.17 -11.83
CA ARG A 110 -2.15 2.92 -13.02
C ARG A 110 -1.28 2.88 -14.28
N GLU A 111 -0.38 3.85 -14.43
CA GLU A 111 0.54 3.88 -15.58
C GLU A 111 1.47 2.68 -15.59
N ALA A 112 1.97 2.27 -14.42
CA ALA A 112 2.85 1.11 -14.31
C ALA A 112 2.13 -0.18 -14.72
N VAL A 113 0.87 -0.35 -14.34
CA VAL A 113 0.08 -1.52 -14.71
C VAL A 113 -0.15 -1.55 -16.21
N LYS A 114 -0.48 -0.41 -16.82
CA LYS A 114 -0.67 -0.32 -18.27
C LYS A 114 0.59 -0.66 -19.04
N SER A 115 1.73 -0.14 -18.58
CA SER A 115 3.01 -0.33 -19.24
C SER A 115 3.53 -1.76 -19.12
N GLY A 116 3.14 -2.47 -18.10
CA GLY A 116 3.58 -3.84 -17.84
C GLY A 116 2.85 -4.89 -18.67
N ARG A 117 1.98 -4.47 -19.57
CA ARG A 117 1.22 -5.39 -20.42
C ARG A 117 1.93 -5.69 -21.75
#